data_cf117388d3cf408d3ba6b8efa3ea0c79
#
_entry.id   cf117388d3cf408d3ba6b8efa3ea0c79
#
_cell.length_a   1.000
_cell.length_b   1.000
_cell.length_c   1.000
_cell.angle_alpha   90.00
_cell.angle_beta   90.00
_cell.angle_gamma   90.00
#
_symmetry.space_group_name_H-M   'P 1'
#
loop_
_entity.id
_entity.type
_entity.pdbx_description
1 polymer ?
#
loop_
_entity_poly.entity_id
_entity_poly.type
_entity_poly.pdbx_seq_one_letter_code
_entity_poly.pdbx_strand_id
1 'polypeptide(L)'
;MKRAIFPGSFDPITNGHYEIIKKGLKLFDEIIIAVGINNQKKYMFSIEKRLEFIESCFEKEKKIKILSYDGLTTDLCKDHGIKFILRGLRNSEDFN
;
A
#
# COMPACT_ATOMS: atom_id res chain seq x y z
N MET A 1 -11.11 -3.53 15.80
CA MET A 1 -10.62 -2.56 14.80
C MET A 1 -10.49 -3.23 13.45
N LYS A 2 -11.06 -2.63 12.43
CA LYS A 2 -11.02 -3.18 11.08
C LYS A 2 -9.86 -2.57 10.31
N ARG A 3 -8.86 -3.38 9.97
CA ARG A 3 -7.64 -2.94 9.32
C ARG A 3 -7.45 -3.63 7.97
N ALA A 4 -6.88 -2.92 7.02
CA ALA A 4 -6.55 -3.46 5.72
C ALA A 4 -5.11 -3.13 5.37
N ILE A 5 -4.51 -3.96 4.52
CA ILE A 5 -3.18 -3.71 3.99
C ILE A 5 -3.31 -3.46 2.48
N PHE A 6 -2.54 -2.52 1.98
CA PHE A 6 -2.50 -2.23 0.57
C PHE A 6 -1.06 -2.42 0.10
N PRO A 7 -0.76 -3.61 -0.44
CA PRO A 7 0.60 -3.90 -0.88
C PRO A 7 0.85 -3.43 -2.32
N GLY A 8 2.07 -3.05 -2.61
CA GLY A 8 2.46 -2.65 -3.96
C GLY A 8 3.87 -2.12 -3.98
N SER A 9 4.35 -1.84 -5.18
CA SER A 9 5.67 -1.24 -5.38
C SER A 9 5.66 0.26 -5.12
N PHE A 10 4.57 0.93 -5.48
CA PHE A 10 4.41 2.39 -5.34
C PHE A 10 5.63 3.14 -5.87
N ASP A 11 5.90 2.97 -7.14
CA ASP A 11 7.12 3.47 -7.78
C ASP A 11 6.81 4.38 -8.97
N PRO A 12 6.25 5.58 -8.73
CA PRO A 12 5.77 6.12 -7.45
C PRO A 12 4.28 5.83 -7.21
N ILE A 13 3.75 6.30 -6.10
CA ILE A 13 2.31 6.30 -5.87
C ILE A 13 1.63 7.16 -6.94
N THR A 14 0.49 6.69 -7.41
CA THR A 14 -0.28 7.36 -8.47
C THR A 14 -1.62 7.84 -7.96
N ASN A 15 -2.34 8.60 -8.79
CA ASN A 15 -3.70 9.03 -8.46
C ASN A 15 -4.63 7.83 -8.28
N GLY A 16 -4.41 6.76 -9.04
CA GLY A 16 -5.18 5.53 -8.88
C GLY A 16 -5.03 4.92 -7.50
N HIS A 17 -3.80 4.85 -7.01
CA HIS A 17 -3.53 4.38 -5.65
C HIS A 17 -4.20 5.28 -4.61
N TYR A 18 -4.07 6.58 -4.80
CA TYR A 18 -4.62 7.57 -3.89
C TYR A 18 -6.14 7.41 -3.78
N GLU A 19 -6.83 7.24 -4.90
CA GLU A 19 -8.28 7.07 -4.93
C GLU A 19 -8.72 5.81 -4.19
N ILE A 20 -8.01 4.71 -4.40
CA ILE A 20 -8.31 3.44 -3.72
C ILE A 20 -8.17 3.60 -2.22
N ILE A 21 -7.11 4.24 -1.78
CA ILE A 21 -6.86 4.47 -0.36
C ILE A 21 -7.93 5.38 0.24
N LYS A 22 -8.32 6.44 -0.46
CA LYS A 22 -9.36 7.35 0.02
C LYS A 22 -10.70 6.62 0.18
N LYS A 23 -11.04 5.75 -0.75
CA LYS A 23 -12.24 4.93 -0.65
C LYS A 23 -12.15 3.95 0.51
N GLY A 24 -10.97 3.34 0.67
CA GLY A 24 -10.73 2.39 1.75
C GLY A 24 -10.84 3.01 3.13
N LEU A 25 -10.48 4.28 3.27
CA LEU A 25 -10.57 4.98 4.56
C LEU A 25 -12.00 5.11 5.06
N LYS A 26 -12.99 4.99 4.19
CA LYS A 26 -14.39 4.99 4.57
C LYS A 26 -14.84 3.64 5.12
N LEU A 27 -14.11 2.58 4.81
CA LEU A 27 -14.47 1.21 5.16
C LEU A 27 -13.63 0.62 6.30
N PHE A 28 -12.43 1.12 6.48
CA PHE A 28 -11.48 0.57 7.45
C PHE A 28 -11.05 1.62 8.46
N ASP A 29 -10.75 1.13 9.66
CA ASP A 29 -10.26 1.99 10.74
C ASP A 29 -8.80 2.36 10.54
N GLU A 30 -8.06 1.51 9.84
CA GLU A 30 -6.64 1.73 9.57
C GLU A 30 -6.27 1.06 8.26
N ILE A 31 -5.44 1.72 7.46
CA ILE A 31 -4.88 1.15 6.24
C ILE A 31 -3.37 1.20 6.34
N ILE A 32 -2.74 0.04 6.13
CA ILE A 32 -1.29 -0.06 6.09
C ILE A 32 -0.86 -0.12 4.64
N ILE A 33 -0.14 0.90 4.20
CA ILE A 33 0.44 0.92 2.86
C ILE A 33 1.78 0.21 2.95
N ALA A 34 1.86 -0.96 2.33
CA ALA A 34 3.04 -1.83 2.41
C ALA A 34 3.81 -1.77 1.09
N VAL A 35 4.98 -1.13 1.13
CA VAL A 35 5.79 -0.91 -0.06
C VAL A 35 6.77 -2.06 -0.22
N GLY A 36 6.59 -2.83 -1.29
CA GLY A 36 7.40 -4.01 -1.53
C GLY A 36 8.81 -3.68 -2.00
N ILE A 37 9.76 -4.45 -1.51
CA ILE A 37 11.16 -4.37 -1.91
C ILE A 37 11.54 -5.71 -2.53
N ASN A 38 12.07 -5.67 -3.76
CA ASN A 38 12.56 -6.86 -4.44
C ASN A 38 13.90 -6.53 -5.06
N ASN A 39 14.97 -7.09 -4.51
CA ASN A 39 16.34 -6.79 -4.95
C ASN A 39 16.61 -7.18 -6.40
N GLN A 40 15.82 -8.08 -6.96
CA GLN A 40 15.98 -8.51 -8.35
C GLN A 40 15.25 -7.60 -9.33
N LYS A 41 14.48 -6.67 -8.83
CA LYS A 41 13.68 -5.78 -9.64
C LYS A 41 14.31 -4.40 -9.66
N LYS A 42 14.27 -3.75 -10.82
CA LYS A 42 14.74 -2.37 -10.93
C LYS A 42 13.58 -1.42 -10.70
N TYR A 43 13.78 -0.46 -9.81
CA TYR A 43 12.77 0.54 -9.52
C TYR A 43 13.18 1.89 -10.07
N MET A 44 12.19 2.71 -10.39
CA MET A 44 12.41 4.08 -10.85
C MET A 44 12.96 4.94 -9.71
N PHE A 45 12.44 4.73 -8.51
CA PHE A 45 12.84 5.48 -7.31
C PHE A 45 13.33 4.56 -6.22
N SER A 46 14.25 5.06 -5.40
CA SER A 46 14.72 4.34 -4.21
C SER A 46 13.56 4.11 -3.25
N ILE A 47 13.74 3.16 -2.32
CA ILE A 47 12.70 2.90 -1.31
C ILE A 47 12.46 4.15 -0.46
N GLU A 48 13.49 4.90 -0.13
CA GLU A 48 13.37 6.14 0.64
C GLU A 48 12.49 7.16 -0.09
N LYS A 49 12.69 7.31 -1.39
CA LYS A 49 11.89 8.25 -2.19
C LYS A 49 10.44 7.77 -2.33
N ARG A 50 10.24 6.48 -2.54
CA ARG A 50 8.89 5.94 -2.66
C ARG A 50 8.10 6.15 -1.37
N LEU A 51 8.71 5.91 -0.23
CA LEU A 51 8.08 6.14 1.07
C LEU A 51 7.80 7.63 1.30
N GLU A 52 8.75 8.48 0.94
CA GLU A 52 8.61 9.92 1.08
C GLU A 52 7.42 10.47 0.29
N PHE A 53 7.25 10.01 -0.96
CA PHE A 53 6.11 10.43 -1.77
C PHE A 53 4.77 10.05 -1.14
N ILE A 54 4.71 8.85 -0.58
CA ILE A 54 3.48 8.38 0.07
C ILE A 54 3.22 9.20 1.35
N GLU A 55 4.24 9.43 2.14
CA GLU A 55 4.12 10.22 3.36
C GLU A 55 3.61 11.62 3.05
N SER A 56 4.09 12.23 1.98
CA SER A 56 3.65 13.55 1.56
C SER A 56 2.17 13.58 1.20
N CYS A 57 1.66 12.51 0.62
CA CYS A 57 0.26 12.41 0.24
C CYS A 57 -0.68 12.31 1.45
N PHE A 58 -0.20 11.73 2.53
CA PHE A 58 -1.07 11.38 3.67
C PHE A 58 -0.57 11.91 5.01
N GLU A 59 0.22 12.98 5.00
CA GLU A 59 0.83 13.49 6.23
C GLU A 59 -0.15 13.92 7.31
N LYS A 60 -1.38 14.27 6.93
CA LYS A 60 -2.42 14.65 7.88
C LYS A 60 -3.38 13.50 8.21
N GLU A 61 -3.16 12.34 7.63
CA GLU A 61 -4.09 11.21 7.78
C GLU A 61 -3.59 10.25 8.85
N LYS A 62 -4.27 10.24 10.00
CA LYS A 62 -3.87 9.42 11.14
C LYS A 62 -4.17 7.94 10.98
N LYS A 63 -5.08 7.60 10.07
CA LYS A 63 -5.48 6.20 9.84
C LYS A 63 -4.54 5.46 8.91
N ILE A 64 -3.56 6.14 8.35
CA ILE A 64 -2.61 5.56 7.40
C ILE A 64 -1.32 5.23 8.13
N LYS A 65 -0.86 3.99 7.94
CA LYS A 65 0.48 3.55 8.36
C LYS A 65 1.24 3.17 7.10
N ILE A 66 2.52 3.44 7.07
CA ILE A 66 3.35 3.18 5.90
C ILE A 66 4.55 2.35 6.35
N LEU A 67 4.80 1.25 5.63
CA LEU A 67 5.97 0.41 5.91
C LEU A 67 6.51 -0.16 4.62
N SER A 68 7.74 -0.63 4.68
CA SER A 68 8.35 -1.39 3.59
C SER A 68 8.50 -2.83 4.04
N TYR A 69 8.52 -3.75 3.07
CA TYR A 69 8.69 -5.17 3.38
C TYR A 69 9.32 -5.89 2.21
N ASP A 70 9.95 -7.03 2.51
CA ASP A 70 10.35 -7.99 1.50
C ASP A 70 9.66 -9.31 1.83
N GLY A 71 9.66 -10.26 0.89
CA GLY A 71 9.01 -11.55 1.09
C GLY A 71 7.55 -11.54 0.69
N LEU A 72 6.76 -12.43 1.30
CA LEU A 72 5.38 -12.66 0.91
C LEU A 72 4.42 -11.74 1.65
N THR A 73 3.45 -11.22 0.89
CA THR A 73 2.37 -10.39 1.45
C THR A 73 1.58 -11.15 2.50
N THR A 74 1.36 -12.45 2.30
CA THR A 74 0.61 -13.28 3.25
C THR A 74 1.31 -13.36 4.60
N ASP A 75 2.63 -13.45 4.60
CA ASP A 75 3.40 -13.48 5.84
C ASP A 75 3.30 -12.14 6.57
N LEU A 76 3.35 -11.05 5.82
CA LEU A 76 3.20 -9.72 6.37
C LEU A 76 1.82 -9.56 7.04
N CYS A 77 0.78 -10.06 6.40
CA CYS A 77 -0.57 -10.02 6.96
C CYS A 77 -0.66 -10.80 8.26
N LYS A 78 -0.06 -11.98 8.32
CA LYS A 78 -0.04 -12.79 9.53
C LYS A 78 0.68 -12.08 10.67
N ASP A 79 1.84 -11.49 10.37
CA ASP A 79 2.65 -10.81 11.37
C ASP A 79 1.91 -9.64 12.00
N HIS A 80 1.05 -8.97 11.23
CA HIS A 80 0.29 -7.82 11.71
C HIS A 80 -1.15 -8.16 12.09
N GLY A 81 -1.56 -9.41 11.94
CA GLY A 81 -2.92 -9.82 12.26
C GLY A 81 -3.98 -9.19 11.37
N ILE A 82 -3.65 -8.97 10.09
CA ILE A 82 -4.53 -8.30 9.15
C ILE A 82 -5.22 -9.32 8.25
N LYS A 83 -6.52 -9.18 8.09
CA LYS A 83 -7.34 -10.12 7.31
C LYS A 83 -7.80 -9.57 5.97
N PHE A 84 -7.68 -8.26 5.73
CA PHE A 84 -8.17 -7.63 4.52
C PHE A 84 -7.02 -7.08 3.70
N ILE A 85 -7.03 -7.37 2.39
CA ILE A 85 -6.04 -6.86 1.45
C ILE A 85 -6.76 -6.01 0.42
N LEU A 86 -6.35 -4.76 0.31
CA LEU A 86 -6.88 -3.87 -0.72
C LEU A 86 -6.16 -4.12 -2.04
N ARG A 87 -6.91 -4.15 -3.11
CA ARG A 87 -6.35 -4.25 -4.46
C ARG A 87 -7.03 -3.23 -5.34
N GLY A 88 -6.25 -2.62 -6.23
CA GLY A 88 -6.78 -1.63 -7.14
C GLY A 88 -7.09 -2.24 -8.48
N LEU A 89 -8.37 -2.23 -8.84
CA LEU A 89 -8.80 -2.62 -10.18
C LEU A 89 -9.10 -1.34 -10.94
N ARG A 90 -8.21 -0.98 -11.86
CA ARG A 90 -8.32 0.29 -12.58
C ARG A 90 -9.09 0.18 -13.89
N ASN A 91 -9.15 -1.03 -14.44
CA ASN A 91 -9.86 -1.30 -15.69
C ASN A 91 -10.17 -2.79 -15.75
N SER A 92 -10.86 -3.22 -16.82
CA SER A 92 -11.28 -4.61 -16.95
C SER A 92 -10.12 -5.62 -17.00
N GLU A 93 -8.96 -5.18 -17.42
CA GLU A 93 -7.79 -6.05 -17.49
C GLU A 93 -7.29 -6.45 -16.10
N ASP A 94 -7.55 -5.64 -15.11
CA ASP A 94 -7.14 -5.91 -13.73
C ASP A 94 -7.89 -7.09 -13.10
N PHE A 95 -8.95 -7.54 -13.74
CA PHE A 95 -9.72 -8.70 -13.27
C PHE A 95 -9.14 -10.04 -13.70
N ASN A 96 -8.19 -10.04 -14.58
CA ASN A 96 -7.65 -11.28 -15.15
C ASN A 96 -6.40 -11.79 -14.46
#